data_8effc501c1ff79c2df093915382bcd84
#
_entry.id   8effc501c1ff79c2df093915382bcd84
#
_cell.length_a   1.000
_cell.length_b   1.000
_cell.length_c   1.000
_cell.angle_alpha   90.00
_cell.angle_beta   90.00
_cell.angle_gamma   90.00
#
_symmetry.space_group_name_H-M   'P 1'
#
loop_
_entity.id
_entity.type
_entity.pdbx_description
1 polymer ?
#
loop_
_entity_poly.entity_id
_entity_poly.type
_entity_poly.pdbx_seq_one_letter_code
_entity_poly.pdbx_strand_id
1 'polypeptide(L)'
;MATRSFTRIPIITNKNYKPSGLKSYAYALHKYGIGPTTEGPYFVGNKIHQQGKFGIGKALGGHARVQKHVLQKKLDAEGNSGQVPAEDIQNDSLYLCEVGIGTPAQKLKLDFDTGSADLWVWSTELPSNVQTQGKSSGHTVFDPSKSSSYKAQDSSTWQIQYGDSSSASGTVGTDNVTLGGLTVENQGIELAKQLSDQFVQGSGDGLLGLAWGSINTVKPTPVKTPVENMIAQDDIPKDAELFTAYLGSTKDANEADKGESFYTFGYIDQDVLKAAGVDEPYYVDVDNSQGFWQFQSTSATVNGKSIDRSGNTAIADTGTTLALVDDETVKAIYNAIPGSKYDSTNQGYVFPSSTTADQLPTVTFAVGDKQFAVQKEDLAFADAGNGFVYGGIQSRGDMIFDQGNTRFGAVQRKEAEQNVSVPSGSS
;
A
#
# COMPACT_ATOMS: atom_id res chain seq x y z
N MET A 1 -13.16 2.59 -36.00
CA MET A 1 -12.83 2.46 -34.56
C MET A 1 -11.42 1.92 -34.49
N ALA A 2 -10.50 2.67 -33.91
CA ALA A 2 -9.16 2.14 -33.65
C ALA A 2 -9.31 1.00 -32.65
N THR A 3 -8.76 -0.16 -32.96
CA THR A 3 -8.68 -1.27 -31.99
C THR A 3 -7.83 -0.80 -30.82
N ARG A 4 -8.47 -0.53 -29.66
CA ARG A 4 -7.74 -0.25 -28.41
C ARG A 4 -6.93 -1.52 -28.07
N SER A 5 -5.63 -1.39 -27.98
CA SER A 5 -4.74 -2.47 -27.58
C SER A 5 -4.58 -2.39 -26.07
N PHE A 6 -5.25 -3.27 -25.34
CA PHE A 6 -5.03 -3.44 -23.90
C PHE A 6 -3.70 -4.15 -23.69
N THR A 7 -2.83 -3.58 -22.86
CA THR A 7 -1.51 -4.15 -22.58
C THR A 7 -1.27 -4.21 -21.07
N ARG A 8 -0.48 -5.19 -20.66
CA ARG A 8 0.06 -5.24 -19.29
C ARG A 8 0.88 -3.98 -19.03
N ILE A 9 0.72 -3.38 -17.85
CA ILE A 9 1.59 -2.32 -17.36
C ILE A 9 2.62 -2.98 -16.45
N PRO A 10 3.87 -3.18 -16.92
CA PRO A 10 4.88 -3.88 -16.15
C PRO A 10 5.25 -3.10 -14.90
N ILE A 11 5.45 -3.84 -13.82
CA ILE A 11 6.00 -3.31 -12.57
C ILE A 11 7.53 -3.35 -12.68
N ILE A 12 8.16 -2.25 -12.33
CA ILE A 12 9.60 -2.09 -12.28
C ILE A 12 10.05 -2.27 -10.83
N THR A 13 10.83 -3.30 -10.56
CA THR A 13 11.38 -3.53 -9.22
C THR A 13 12.37 -2.44 -8.86
N ASN A 14 12.17 -1.82 -7.71
CA ASN A 14 13.10 -0.85 -7.16
C ASN A 14 14.35 -1.55 -6.60
N LYS A 15 15.47 -1.42 -7.31
CA LYS A 15 16.76 -2.04 -6.92
C LYS A 15 17.39 -1.43 -5.67
N ASN A 16 16.92 -0.26 -5.26
CA ASN A 16 17.42 0.45 -4.08
C ASN A 16 16.56 0.16 -2.84
N TYR A 17 15.47 -0.60 -2.99
CA TYR A 17 14.60 -0.96 -1.88
C TYR A 17 15.36 -1.77 -0.84
N LYS A 18 15.29 -1.33 0.41
CA LYS A 18 15.87 -2.02 1.57
C LYS A 18 14.75 -2.37 2.53
N PRO A 19 14.32 -3.63 2.60
CA PRO A 19 13.25 -4.04 3.49
C PRO A 19 13.66 -3.84 4.94
N SER A 20 12.78 -3.22 5.74
CA SER A 20 12.93 -3.06 7.17
C SER A 20 11.62 -3.39 7.87
N GLY A 21 11.63 -4.45 8.68
CA GLY A 21 10.44 -4.90 9.40
C GLY A 21 9.84 -3.81 10.29
N LEU A 22 10.66 -3.21 11.14
CA LEU A 22 10.23 -2.15 12.06
C LEU A 22 9.64 -0.93 11.34
N LYS A 23 10.29 -0.46 10.27
CA LYS A 23 9.84 0.70 9.49
C LYS A 23 8.53 0.40 8.75
N SER A 24 8.44 -0.74 8.08
CA SER A 24 7.23 -1.16 7.38
C SER A 24 6.06 -1.37 8.36
N TYR A 25 6.32 -1.90 9.54
CA TYR A 25 5.30 -2.04 10.59
C TYR A 25 4.79 -0.67 11.06
N ALA A 26 5.69 0.23 11.42
CA ALA A 26 5.33 1.58 11.84
C ALA A 26 4.55 2.31 10.73
N TYR A 27 4.98 2.20 9.48
CA TYR A 27 4.27 2.77 8.32
C TYR A 27 2.84 2.25 8.22
N ALA A 28 2.64 0.93 8.25
CA ALA A 28 1.31 0.33 8.15
C ALA A 28 0.38 0.73 9.31
N LEU A 29 0.88 0.72 10.55
CA LEU A 29 0.12 1.21 11.71
C LEU A 29 -0.32 2.66 11.51
N HIS A 30 0.55 3.48 10.96
CA HIS A 30 0.28 4.87 10.66
C HIS A 30 -0.75 5.07 9.55
N LYS A 31 -0.58 4.38 8.42
CA LYS A 31 -1.46 4.48 7.26
C LYS A 31 -2.91 4.27 7.66
N TYR A 32 -3.16 3.33 8.55
CA TYR A 32 -4.50 2.97 9.02
C TYR A 32 -4.89 3.59 10.36
N GLY A 33 -4.03 4.39 10.99
CA GLY A 33 -4.30 5.02 12.29
C GLY A 33 -4.42 4.02 13.44
N ILE A 34 -3.72 2.89 13.36
CA ILE A 34 -3.72 1.81 14.35
C ILE A 34 -2.63 2.06 15.40
N GLY A 35 -2.96 1.89 16.69
CA GLY A 35 -1.97 1.87 17.76
C GLY A 35 -1.39 0.48 17.95
N PRO A 36 -0.07 0.33 18.19
CA PRO A 36 0.51 -0.98 18.51
C PRO A 36 -0.01 -1.50 19.84
N THR A 37 -0.36 -2.79 19.89
CA THR A 37 -0.74 -3.50 21.12
C THR A 37 0.46 -4.19 21.78
N THR A 38 1.57 -4.26 21.07
CA THR A 38 2.79 -4.94 21.49
C THR A 38 3.87 -3.96 21.91
N GLU A 39 4.70 -4.38 22.87
CA GLU A 39 5.79 -3.55 23.38
C GLU A 39 6.91 -3.37 22.34
N GLY A 40 7.36 -2.13 22.15
CA GLY A 40 8.42 -1.83 21.20
C GLY A 40 8.86 -0.37 21.24
N PRO A 41 9.70 0.07 20.30
CA PRO A 41 10.16 1.46 20.22
C PRO A 41 9.04 2.45 19.89
N TYR A 42 7.98 2.02 19.16
CA TYR A 42 6.84 2.87 18.83
C TYR A 42 5.67 2.61 19.79
N PHE A 43 5.00 3.66 20.24
CA PHE A 43 3.83 3.58 21.12
C PHE A 43 2.87 4.74 20.85
N VAL A 44 1.61 4.61 21.27
CA VAL A 44 0.65 5.71 21.23
C VAL A 44 0.90 6.65 22.39
N GLY A 45 1.35 7.86 22.08
CA GLY A 45 1.49 8.92 23.09
C GLY A 45 0.12 9.38 23.58
N ASN A 46 -0.13 9.33 24.88
CA ASN A 46 -1.27 10.00 25.48
C ASN A 46 -1.09 11.51 25.26
N LYS A 47 -1.91 12.13 24.39
CA LYS A 47 -2.06 13.59 24.43
C LYS A 47 -2.56 13.92 25.83
N ILE A 48 -1.70 14.52 26.66
CA ILE A 48 -2.13 15.20 27.88
C ILE A 48 -3.15 16.23 27.43
N HIS A 49 -4.40 16.00 27.82
CA HIS A 49 -5.47 16.95 27.62
C HIS A 49 -5.07 18.29 28.29
N GLN A 50 -4.68 19.27 27.50
CA GLN A 50 -4.92 20.64 27.93
C GLN A 50 -6.43 20.84 27.92
N GLN A 51 -6.97 21.00 29.12
CA GLN A 51 -8.37 21.17 29.40
C GLN A 51 -8.91 22.38 28.64
N GLY A 52 -9.80 22.12 27.68
CA GLY A 52 -10.76 23.07 27.16
C GLY A 52 -12.14 22.44 27.32
N LYS A 53 -12.91 22.91 28.27
CA LYS A 53 -14.33 22.59 28.43
C LYS A 53 -15.06 22.90 27.13
N PHE A 54 -15.56 21.87 26.43
CA PHE A 54 -16.73 22.03 25.55
C PHE A 54 -17.57 20.76 25.54
N GLY A 55 -18.86 20.99 25.64
CA GLY A 55 -19.91 20.05 25.97
C GLY A 55 -20.12 18.90 24.98
N ILE A 56 -20.76 17.91 25.52
CA ILE A 56 -21.28 16.72 24.85
C ILE A 56 -22.35 17.16 23.83
N GLY A 57 -21.96 17.23 22.55
CA GLY A 57 -22.87 17.36 21.42
C GLY A 57 -23.14 15.97 20.84
N LYS A 58 -24.39 15.50 20.94
CA LYS A 58 -24.86 14.31 20.23
C LYS A 58 -24.59 14.49 18.74
N ALA A 59 -23.68 13.68 18.18
CA ALA A 59 -23.52 13.57 16.74
C ALA A 59 -24.55 12.58 16.20
N LEU A 60 -25.57 13.11 15.54
CA LEU A 60 -26.40 12.37 14.59
C LEU A 60 -25.70 12.47 13.21
N GLY A 61 -25.47 11.33 12.54
CA GLY A 61 -24.96 11.28 11.18
C GLY A 61 -23.48 10.89 11.10
N GLY A 62 -23.23 9.59 10.86
CA GLY A 62 -21.93 8.96 10.91
C GLY A 62 -20.94 9.41 9.83
N HIS A 63 -19.83 9.87 10.25
CA HIS A 63 -18.51 9.55 9.77
C HIS A 63 -17.69 9.29 11.03
N ALA A 64 -17.38 8.05 11.32
CA ALA A 64 -16.41 7.72 12.34
C ALA A 64 -15.08 8.32 11.90
N ARG A 65 -14.72 9.48 12.44
CA ARG A 65 -13.37 10.01 12.34
C ARG A 65 -12.49 8.99 13.07
N VAL A 66 -11.76 8.19 12.31
CA VAL A 66 -10.63 7.45 12.84
C VAL A 66 -9.77 8.46 13.61
N GLN A 67 -9.70 8.32 14.93
CA GLN A 67 -8.81 9.16 15.72
C GLN A 67 -7.40 8.81 15.29
N LYS A 68 -6.75 9.70 14.55
CA LYS A 68 -5.34 9.54 14.18
C LYS A 68 -4.53 9.52 15.47
N HIS A 69 -4.12 8.33 15.89
CA HIS A 69 -3.18 8.20 16.98
C HIS A 69 -1.81 8.65 16.49
N VAL A 70 -1.16 9.53 17.24
CA VAL A 70 0.20 9.94 16.94
C VAL A 70 1.11 8.89 17.56
N LEU A 71 1.79 8.12 16.73
CA LEU A 71 2.86 7.22 17.19
C LEU A 71 4.04 8.04 17.70
N GLN A 72 4.59 7.60 18.82
CA GLN A 72 5.79 8.18 19.42
C GLN A 72 6.86 7.08 19.52
N LYS A 73 8.12 7.47 19.38
CA LYS A 73 9.26 6.59 19.62
C LYS A 73 9.71 6.71 21.08
N LYS A 74 10.06 5.61 21.72
CA LYS A 74 10.66 5.63 23.07
C LYS A 74 11.94 6.46 23.03
N LEU A 75 12.26 7.12 24.18
CA LEU A 75 13.50 7.87 24.36
C LEU A 75 14.69 7.03 23.90
N ASP A 76 15.56 7.65 23.10
CA ASP A 76 16.88 7.09 22.85
C ASP A 76 17.74 7.16 24.13
N ALA A 77 18.96 6.60 24.06
CA ALA A 77 19.89 6.60 25.18
C ALA A 77 20.29 8.03 25.67
N GLU A 78 19.96 9.07 24.87
CA GLU A 78 20.28 10.47 25.11
C GLU A 78 19.10 11.27 25.67
N GLY A 79 17.92 10.65 25.83
CA GLY A 79 16.77 11.25 26.51
C GLY A 79 15.87 12.12 25.63
N ASN A 80 15.97 12.02 24.29
CA ASN A 80 15.10 12.75 23.39
C ASN A 80 13.79 12.00 23.15
N SER A 81 12.68 12.53 23.65
CA SER A 81 11.33 12.08 23.27
C SER A 81 10.83 12.95 22.13
N GLY A 82 10.73 12.41 20.95
CA GLY A 82 10.19 13.10 19.78
C GLY A 82 9.03 12.37 19.16
N GLN A 83 8.25 13.08 18.35
CA GLN A 83 7.48 12.45 17.27
C GLN A 83 8.44 11.55 16.51
N VAL A 84 7.94 10.41 16.00
CA VAL A 84 8.76 9.50 15.18
C VAL A 84 9.42 10.34 14.09
N PRO A 85 10.75 10.42 14.05
CA PRO A 85 11.41 11.16 12.98
C PRO A 85 10.97 10.59 11.64
N ALA A 86 10.72 11.46 10.72
CA ALA A 86 10.37 11.14 9.36
C ALA A 86 11.35 10.13 8.71
N GLU A 87 12.62 10.21 9.05
CA GLU A 87 13.69 9.33 8.61
C GLU A 87 13.53 7.86 9.05
N ASP A 88 12.74 7.60 10.09
CA ASP A 88 12.53 6.24 10.61
C ASP A 88 11.45 5.46 9.85
N ILE A 89 10.63 6.13 9.03
CA ILE A 89 9.55 5.51 8.27
C ILE A 89 9.72 5.86 6.80
N GLN A 90 10.32 4.95 6.04
CA GLN A 90 10.49 5.12 4.60
C GLN A 90 9.33 4.45 3.87
N ASN A 91 8.61 5.24 3.05
CA ASN A 91 7.67 4.72 2.07
C ASN A 91 8.43 4.35 0.80
N ASP A 92 9.42 3.45 0.91
CA ASP A 92 10.10 2.90 -0.24
C ASP A 92 9.23 1.82 -0.86
N SER A 93 8.60 2.13 -1.98
CA SER A 93 7.90 1.12 -2.76
C SER A 93 8.89 0.22 -3.50
N LEU A 94 8.66 -1.08 -3.38
CA LEU A 94 9.39 -2.07 -4.19
C LEU A 94 8.89 -2.06 -5.64
N TYR A 95 7.64 -1.69 -5.88
CA TYR A 95 6.93 -1.83 -7.14
C TYR A 95 6.55 -0.46 -7.70
N LEU A 96 7.11 -0.10 -8.85
CA LEU A 96 6.84 1.16 -9.55
C LEU A 96 6.35 0.87 -10.96
N CYS A 97 5.44 1.70 -11.46
CA CYS A 97 4.91 1.62 -12.83
C CYS A 97 5.24 2.89 -13.61
N GLU A 98 5.60 2.75 -14.88
CA GLU A 98 5.80 3.89 -15.76
C GLU A 98 4.45 4.46 -16.20
N VAL A 99 4.27 5.77 -16.01
CA VAL A 99 3.08 6.53 -16.37
C VAL A 99 3.49 7.71 -17.22
N GLY A 100 2.79 7.95 -18.32
CA GLY A 100 2.97 9.15 -19.14
C GLY A 100 1.99 10.23 -18.72
N ILE A 101 2.46 11.46 -18.45
CA ILE A 101 1.61 12.60 -18.09
C ILE A 101 1.87 13.76 -19.03
N GLY A 102 0.82 14.32 -19.60
CA GLY A 102 0.88 15.50 -20.48
C GLY A 102 0.97 15.21 -21.96
N THR A 103 1.05 16.28 -22.75
CA THR A 103 1.18 16.24 -24.21
C THR A 103 2.30 17.19 -24.66
N PRO A 104 3.47 16.70 -25.12
CA PRO A 104 3.85 15.28 -25.17
C PRO A 104 4.01 14.67 -23.76
N ALA A 105 3.84 13.35 -23.66
CA ALA A 105 3.88 12.68 -22.39
C ALA A 105 5.27 12.72 -21.73
N GLN A 106 5.32 13.14 -20.48
CA GLN A 106 6.48 13.03 -19.61
C GLN A 106 6.35 11.74 -18.81
N LYS A 107 7.38 10.89 -18.83
CA LYS A 107 7.36 9.58 -18.18
C LYS A 107 7.82 9.69 -16.73
N LEU A 108 6.97 9.25 -15.81
CA LEU A 108 7.22 9.19 -14.38
C LEU A 108 7.05 7.74 -13.89
N LYS A 109 7.71 7.41 -12.79
CA LYS A 109 7.57 6.12 -12.11
C LYS A 109 6.73 6.32 -10.86
N LEU A 110 5.51 5.80 -10.87
CA LEU A 110 4.55 5.97 -9.78
C LEU A 110 4.29 4.66 -9.04
N ASP A 111 4.07 4.77 -7.74
CA ASP A 111 3.54 3.70 -6.91
C ASP A 111 2.03 3.57 -7.12
N PHE A 112 1.55 2.38 -7.49
CA PHE A 112 0.12 2.12 -7.66
C PHE A 112 -0.45 1.59 -6.34
N ASP A 113 -1.20 2.44 -5.66
CA ASP A 113 -1.66 2.24 -4.29
C ASP A 113 -3.18 2.07 -4.22
N THR A 114 -3.66 0.84 -3.98
CA THR A 114 -5.10 0.58 -3.76
C THR A 114 -5.59 1.01 -2.37
N GLY A 115 -4.72 1.52 -1.52
CA GLY A 115 -5.04 2.08 -0.21
C GLY A 115 -5.12 3.61 -0.16
N SER A 116 -4.99 4.31 -1.30
CA SER A 116 -5.18 5.77 -1.41
C SER A 116 -5.84 6.17 -2.71
N ALA A 117 -6.28 7.44 -2.85
CA ALA A 117 -7.06 7.92 -3.99
C ALA A 117 -6.49 9.17 -4.67
N ASP A 118 -5.27 9.56 -4.34
CA ASP A 118 -4.62 10.74 -4.90
C ASP A 118 -3.65 10.33 -6.02
N LEU A 119 -3.59 11.12 -7.09
CA LEU A 119 -2.55 11.03 -8.10
C LEU A 119 -1.65 12.25 -7.94
N TRP A 120 -0.57 12.10 -7.21
CA TRP A 120 0.37 13.20 -7.01
C TRP A 120 1.76 12.90 -7.59
N VAL A 121 2.47 13.94 -7.99
CA VAL A 121 3.76 13.82 -8.66
C VAL A 121 4.76 14.88 -8.18
N TRP A 122 6.04 14.52 -8.22
CA TRP A 122 7.12 15.49 -8.20
C TRP A 122 6.91 16.52 -9.31
N SER A 123 7.01 17.81 -8.99
CA SER A 123 6.74 18.86 -9.97
C SER A 123 7.75 20.00 -9.92
N THR A 124 7.79 20.79 -10.97
CA THR A 124 8.60 22.01 -11.03
C THR A 124 8.13 23.11 -10.07
N GLU A 125 7.01 22.89 -9.35
CA GLU A 125 6.56 23.78 -8.27
C GLU A 125 7.32 23.57 -6.94
N LEU A 126 8.07 22.48 -6.80
CA LEU A 126 8.95 22.25 -5.67
C LEU A 126 10.08 23.28 -5.61
N PRO A 127 10.60 23.61 -4.42
CA PRO A 127 11.78 24.47 -4.27
C PRO A 127 12.96 23.93 -5.12
N SER A 128 13.74 24.84 -5.72
CA SER A 128 14.81 24.49 -6.66
C SER A 128 15.89 23.58 -6.08
N ASN A 129 16.18 23.71 -4.78
CA ASN A 129 17.10 22.81 -4.08
C ASN A 129 16.54 21.39 -3.99
N VAL A 130 15.24 21.22 -3.72
CA VAL A 130 14.56 19.91 -3.67
C VAL A 130 14.55 19.28 -5.06
N GLN A 131 14.22 20.07 -6.11
CA GLN A 131 14.27 19.56 -7.50
C GLN A 131 15.69 19.11 -7.89
N THR A 132 16.71 19.83 -7.47
CA THR A 132 18.11 19.47 -7.77
C THR A 132 18.52 18.20 -7.05
N GLN A 133 18.17 18.08 -5.77
CA GLN A 133 18.41 16.87 -4.99
C GLN A 133 17.68 15.68 -5.61
N GLY A 134 16.39 15.82 -5.94
CA GLY A 134 15.59 14.76 -6.56
C GLY A 134 16.21 14.28 -7.88
N LYS A 135 16.59 15.20 -8.76
CA LYS A 135 17.26 14.84 -10.03
C LYS A 135 18.56 14.10 -9.81
N SER A 136 19.35 14.48 -8.81
CA SER A 136 20.62 13.78 -8.48
C SER A 136 20.36 12.38 -7.89
N SER A 137 19.21 12.16 -7.26
CA SER A 137 18.76 10.85 -6.74
C SER A 137 17.99 10.02 -7.77
N GLY A 138 17.77 10.53 -8.99
CA GLY A 138 17.15 9.81 -10.09
C GLY A 138 15.64 10.04 -10.24
N HIS A 139 15.07 11.01 -9.52
CA HIS A 139 13.65 11.39 -9.70
C HIS A 139 13.42 12.15 -11.00
N THR A 140 12.27 11.86 -11.60
CA THR A 140 11.70 12.65 -12.69
C THR A 140 10.77 13.71 -12.10
N VAL A 141 10.94 14.95 -12.54
CA VAL A 141 10.14 16.10 -12.09
C VAL A 141 9.20 16.52 -13.23
N PHE A 142 7.91 16.39 -13.03
CA PHE A 142 6.88 16.81 -13.99
C PHE A 142 6.92 18.34 -14.16
N ASP A 143 6.94 18.78 -15.41
CA ASP A 143 6.92 20.19 -15.79
C ASP A 143 5.63 20.51 -16.54
N PRO A 144 4.61 21.10 -15.88
CA PRO A 144 3.34 21.39 -16.52
C PRO A 144 3.46 22.39 -17.70
N SER A 145 4.51 23.23 -17.71
CA SER A 145 4.74 24.18 -18.81
C SER A 145 5.14 23.50 -20.12
N LYS A 146 5.56 22.24 -20.06
CA LYS A 146 5.90 21.41 -21.24
C LYS A 146 4.72 20.63 -21.79
N SER A 147 3.56 20.69 -21.15
CA SER A 147 2.35 20.01 -21.60
C SER A 147 1.36 20.98 -22.21
N SER A 148 1.02 20.77 -23.47
CA SER A 148 -0.01 21.55 -24.16
C SER A 148 -1.43 21.22 -23.71
N SER A 149 -1.66 20.09 -23.06
CA SER A 149 -2.96 19.66 -22.52
C SER A 149 -3.17 20.03 -21.05
N TYR A 150 -2.13 20.51 -20.35
CA TYR A 150 -2.24 20.89 -18.94
C TYR A 150 -3.15 22.11 -18.75
N LYS A 151 -4.00 22.04 -17.72
CA LYS A 151 -4.87 23.15 -17.28
C LYS A 151 -4.79 23.28 -15.77
N ALA A 152 -4.29 24.41 -15.28
CA ALA A 152 -4.25 24.70 -13.84
C ALA A 152 -5.67 24.81 -13.26
N GLN A 153 -5.84 24.40 -12.00
CA GLN A 153 -7.04 24.57 -11.21
C GLN A 153 -6.71 25.47 -10.00
N ASP A 154 -6.62 26.78 -10.25
CA ASP A 154 -6.09 27.77 -9.31
C ASP A 154 -6.80 27.85 -7.94
N SER A 155 -8.04 27.36 -7.86
CA SER A 155 -8.82 27.31 -6.60
C SER A 155 -8.68 26.02 -5.81
N SER A 156 -7.94 25.04 -6.35
CA SER A 156 -7.82 23.70 -5.79
C SER A 156 -6.44 23.49 -5.18
N THR A 157 -6.43 22.86 -4.01
CA THR A 157 -5.21 22.44 -3.30
C THR A 157 -5.38 21.03 -2.80
N TRP A 158 -4.27 20.36 -2.55
CA TRP A 158 -4.26 19.04 -1.95
C TRP A 158 -3.23 18.98 -0.84
N GLN A 159 -3.47 18.07 0.09
CA GLN A 159 -2.53 17.78 1.15
C GLN A 159 -2.76 16.35 1.65
N ILE A 160 -1.74 15.55 1.55
CA ILE A 160 -1.67 14.25 2.21
C ILE A 160 -0.76 14.39 3.42
N GLN A 161 -1.25 13.92 4.55
CA GLN A 161 -0.44 13.70 5.73
C GLN A 161 -0.55 12.24 6.07
N TYR A 162 0.54 11.54 5.86
CA TYR A 162 0.69 10.17 6.33
C TYR A 162 0.91 10.18 7.84
N GLY A 163 0.58 9.09 8.48
CA GLY A 163 0.62 9.05 9.93
C GLY A 163 2.00 9.21 10.55
N ASP A 164 3.08 8.95 9.79
CA ASP A 164 4.49 9.17 10.18
C ASP A 164 4.92 10.64 10.18
N SER A 165 3.97 11.55 10.01
CA SER A 165 4.21 12.97 9.78
C SER A 165 4.83 13.29 8.42
N SER A 166 5.09 12.28 7.56
CA SER A 166 5.41 12.57 6.17
C SER A 166 4.23 13.27 5.52
N SER A 167 4.52 14.23 4.70
CA SER A 167 3.48 15.02 4.06
C SER A 167 3.90 15.42 2.66
N ALA A 168 2.90 15.50 1.81
CA ALA A 168 3.02 16.11 0.51
C ALA A 168 1.84 17.05 0.33
N SER A 169 2.07 18.19 -0.29
CA SER A 169 1.01 19.16 -0.56
C SER A 169 1.35 20.01 -1.76
N GLY A 170 0.31 20.60 -2.36
CA GLY A 170 0.55 21.48 -3.49
C GLY A 170 -0.72 21.95 -4.18
N THR A 171 -0.58 22.22 -5.46
CA THR A 171 -1.62 22.70 -6.35
C THR A 171 -2.21 21.56 -7.18
N VAL A 172 -3.28 21.83 -7.88
CA VAL A 172 -3.98 20.83 -8.71
C VAL A 172 -4.12 21.37 -10.12
N GLY A 173 -3.99 20.53 -11.08
CA GLY A 173 -4.35 20.77 -12.47
C GLY A 173 -4.99 19.55 -13.10
N THR A 174 -5.32 19.63 -14.36
CA THR A 174 -5.74 18.48 -15.15
C THR A 174 -4.81 18.29 -16.32
N ASP A 175 -4.54 17.04 -16.68
CA ASP A 175 -3.77 16.69 -17.87
C ASP A 175 -4.18 15.32 -18.40
N ASN A 176 -3.64 14.91 -19.53
CA ASN A 176 -3.79 13.58 -20.07
C ASN A 176 -2.83 12.61 -19.37
N VAL A 177 -3.34 11.45 -18.97
CA VAL A 177 -2.55 10.38 -18.34
C VAL A 177 -2.58 9.14 -19.21
N THR A 178 -1.40 8.64 -19.58
CA THR A 178 -1.26 7.45 -20.44
C THR A 178 -0.74 6.27 -19.60
N LEU A 179 -1.51 5.19 -19.62
CA LEU A 179 -1.28 3.95 -18.88
C LEU A 179 -1.44 2.76 -19.83
N GLY A 180 -0.38 2.00 -20.09
CA GLY A 180 -0.47 0.77 -20.87
C GLY A 180 -1.21 0.89 -22.20
N GLY A 181 -1.03 2.02 -22.92
CA GLY A 181 -1.72 2.29 -24.19
C GLY A 181 -3.11 2.92 -24.07
N LEU A 182 -3.66 3.06 -22.84
CA LEU A 182 -4.86 3.84 -22.58
C LEU A 182 -4.49 5.30 -22.28
N THR A 183 -5.33 6.24 -22.72
CA THR A 183 -5.18 7.66 -22.37
C THR A 183 -6.44 8.14 -21.68
N VAL A 184 -6.29 8.58 -20.44
CA VAL A 184 -7.32 9.20 -19.62
C VAL A 184 -7.20 10.71 -19.80
N GLU A 185 -8.21 11.35 -20.38
CA GLU A 185 -8.20 12.79 -20.62
C GLU A 185 -8.64 13.58 -19.38
N ASN A 186 -8.11 14.78 -19.23
CA ASN A 186 -8.47 15.70 -18.13
C ASN A 186 -8.44 15.06 -16.73
N GLN A 187 -7.49 14.15 -16.49
CA GLN A 187 -7.26 13.57 -15.17
C GLN A 187 -6.71 14.62 -14.21
N GLY A 188 -7.25 14.66 -12.99
CA GLY A 188 -6.70 15.48 -11.91
C GLY A 188 -5.26 15.06 -11.59
N ILE A 189 -4.33 16.01 -11.65
CA ILE A 189 -2.92 15.84 -11.30
C ILE A 189 -2.60 16.76 -10.14
N GLU A 190 -2.10 16.18 -9.09
CA GLU A 190 -1.72 16.85 -7.86
C GLU A 190 -0.23 17.16 -7.89
N LEU A 191 0.12 18.43 -8.10
CA LEU A 191 1.50 18.88 -8.26
C LEU A 191 2.11 19.14 -6.88
N ALA A 192 3.18 18.41 -6.53
CA ALA A 192 3.87 18.61 -5.27
C ALA A 192 4.58 19.95 -5.26
N LYS A 193 4.28 20.76 -4.24
CA LYS A 193 4.93 22.05 -3.92
C LYS A 193 5.76 21.95 -2.64
N GLN A 194 5.37 21.00 -1.79
CA GLN A 194 6.09 20.63 -0.58
C GLN A 194 6.12 19.13 -0.46
N LEU A 195 7.29 18.59 -0.15
CA LEU A 195 7.52 17.18 0.16
C LEU A 195 8.32 17.09 1.45
N SER A 196 7.96 16.18 2.31
CA SER A 196 8.81 15.83 3.45
C SER A 196 10.03 15.02 3.01
N ASP A 197 11.06 14.98 3.84
CA ASP A 197 12.35 14.37 3.52
C ASP A 197 12.25 12.90 3.09
N GLN A 198 11.24 12.16 3.59
CA GLN A 198 11.03 10.77 3.19
C GLN A 198 10.77 10.61 1.69
N PHE A 199 9.94 11.48 1.13
CA PHE A 199 9.66 11.45 -0.31
C PHE A 199 10.86 11.92 -1.14
N VAL A 200 11.70 12.78 -0.56
CA VAL A 200 12.92 13.24 -1.21
C VAL A 200 13.97 12.13 -1.27
N GLN A 201 13.97 11.21 -0.31
CA GLN A 201 14.91 10.08 -0.24
C GLN A 201 14.35 8.79 -0.86
N GLY A 202 13.05 8.73 -1.11
CA GLY A 202 12.39 7.61 -1.78
C GLY A 202 12.77 7.48 -3.24
N SER A 203 12.21 6.52 -3.95
CA SER A 203 12.59 6.19 -5.33
C SER A 203 11.47 6.41 -6.35
N GLY A 204 10.24 6.66 -5.92
CA GLY A 204 9.10 6.95 -6.76
C GLY A 204 9.00 8.44 -7.09
N ASP A 205 8.49 8.76 -8.29
CA ASP A 205 8.24 10.13 -8.74
C ASP A 205 6.87 10.65 -8.28
N GLY A 206 6.15 9.85 -7.51
CA GLY A 206 4.81 10.11 -7.01
C GLY A 206 4.01 8.82 -6.81
N LEU A 207 2.70 8.98 -6.68
CA LEU A 207 1.77 7.91 -6.35
C LEU A 207 0.52 8.01 -7.24
N LEU A 208 -0.03 6.88 -7.63
CA LEU A 208 -1.29 6.77 -8.35
C LEU A 208 -2.27 5.97 -7.51
N GLY A 209 -3.25 6.67 -6.92
CA GLY A 209 -4.27 6.07 -6.08
C GLY A 209 -5.28 5.25 -6.87
N LEU A 210 -5.54 4.03 -6.41
CA LEU A 210 -6.49 3.07 -6.97
C LEU A 210 -7.63 2.72 -5.99
N ALA A 211 -7.69 3.41 -4.85
CA ALA A 211 -8.84 3.37 -3.95
C ALA A 211 -10.01 4.22 -4.49
N TRP A 212 -11.05 4.40 -3.70
CA TRP A 212 -12.23 5.15 -4.10
C TRP A 212 -12.03 6.66 -3.95
N GLY A 213 -12.49 7.45 -4.93
CA GLY A 213 -12.34 8.91 -4.94
C GLY A 213 -12.95 9.63 -3.73
N SER A 214 -13.78 8.94 -2.94
CA SER A 214 -14.32 9.48 -1.69
C SER A 214 -13.26 9.84 -0.65
N ILE A 215 -12.07 9.26 -0.74
CA ILE A 215 -10.93 9.57 0.14
C ILE A 215 -9.87 10.43 -0.52
N ASN A 216 -10.08 10.91 -1.75
CA ASN A 216 -9.19 11.88 -2.40
C ASN A 216 -9.07 13.17 -1.58
N THR A 217 -7.88 13.73 -1.48
CA THR A 217 -7.57 14.83 -0.54
C THR A 217 -7.75 16.21 -1.12
N VAL A 218 -8.03 16.35 -2.41
CA VAL A 218 -8.21 17.65 -3.08
C VAL A 218 -9.36 18.44 -2.46
N LYS A 219 -9.13 19.74 -2.24
CA LYS A 219 -10.11 20.71 -1.72
C LYS A 219 -10.28 21.86 -2.72
N PRO A 220 -11.48 22.49 -2.80
CA PRO A 220 -12.70 22.20 -2.02
C PRO A 220 -13.44 20.92 -2.46
N THR A 221 -13.21 20.46 -3.69
CA THR A 221 -13.92 19.31 -4.27
C THR A 221 -12.92 18.20 -4.63
N PRO A 222 -13.06 16.98 -4.08
CA PRO A 222 -12.25 15.84 -4.48
C PRO A 222 -12.29 15.61 -6.00
N VAL A 223 -11.18 15.18 -6.57
CA VAL A 223 -11.09 14.80 -7.99
C VAL A 223 -11.26 13.29 -8.16
N LYS A 224 -11.68 12.87 -9.33
CA LYS A 224 -11.82 11.45 -9.66
C LYS A 224 -10.47 10.78 -9.80
N THR A 225 -10.39 9.52 -9.36
CA THR A 225 -9.24 8.66 -9.61
C THR A 225 -9.11 8.32 -11.11
N PRO A 226 -7.94 7.86 -11.58
CA PRO A 226 -7.79 7.43 -12.97
C PRO A 226 -8.80 6.35 -13.40
N VAL A 227 -9.09 5.37 -12.55
CA VAL A 227 -10.07 4.32 -12.85
C VAL A 227 -11.48 4.89 -12.96
N GLU A 228 -11.89 5.77 -12.04
CA GLU A 228 -13.20 6.44 -12.12
C GLU A 228 -13.35 7.29 -13.39
N ASN A 229 -12.26 7.90 -13.86
CA ASN A 229 -12.27 8.63 -15.13
C ASN A 229 -12.29 7.68 -16.34
N MET A 230 -11.54 6.56 -16.32
CA MET A 230 -11.61 5.54 -17.37
C MET A 230 -13.03 5.01 -17.58
N ILE A 231 -13.76 4.78 -16.49
CA ILE A 231 -15.15 4.36 -16.52
C ILE A 231 -16.03 5.49 -17.07
N ALA A 232 -15.89 6.70 -16.57
CA ALA A 232 -16.71 7.84 -16.96
C ALA A 232 -16.51 8.28 -18.42
N GLN A 233 -15.34 7.99 -19.00
CA GLN A 233 -14.97 8.35 -20.38
C GLN A 233 -15.16 7.19 -21.37
N ASP A 234 -15.67 6.04 -20.91
CA ASP A 234 -15.76 4.80 -21.70
C ASP A 234 -14.38 4.37 -22.27
N ASP A 235 -13.29 4.60 -21.52
CA ASP A 235 -11.93 4.22 -21.93
C ASP A 235 -11.68 2.73 -21.81
N ILE A 236 -12.41 2.06 -20.92
CA ILE A 236 -12.44 0.62 -20.74
C ILE A 236 -13.82 0.06 -21.09
N PRO A 237 -13.93 -1.24 -21.45
CA PRO A 237 -15.21 -1.84 -21.80
C PRO A 237 -16.21 -1.81 -20.63
N LYS A 238 -17.50 -1.58 -20.91
CA LYS A 238 -18.55 -1.55 -19.88
C LYS A 238 -18.76 -2.88 -19.16
N ASP A 239 -18.43 -3.97 -19.80
CA ASP A 239 -18.46 -5.32 -19.23
C ASP A 239 -17.15 -5.69 -18.51
N ALA A 240 -16.17 -4.78 -18.52
CA ALA A 240 -14.87 -4.92 -17.88
C ALA A 240 -14.40 -3.60 -17.23
N GLU A 241 -15.28 -2.94 -16.48
CA GLU A 241 -14.97 -1.77 -15.64
C GLU A 241 -14.17 -2.19 -14.40
N LEU A 242 -12.94 -2.66 -14.65
CA LEU A 242 -12.09 -3.26 -13.64
C LEU A 242 -10.60 -2.97 -13.91
N PHE A 243 -9.80 -3.19 -12.91
CA PHE A 243 -8.35 -3.35 -13.03
C PHE A 243 -7.90 -4.61 -12.28
N THR A 244 -6.72 -5.10 -12.60
CA THR A 244 -6.10 -6.22 -11.87
C THR A 244 -4.70 -5.87 -11.42
N ALA A 245 -4.25 -6.45 -10.31
CA ALA A 245 -2.89 -6.42 -9.84
C ALA A 245 -2.36 -7.87 -9.79
N TYR A 246 -1.33 -8.17 -10.56
CA TYR A 246 -0.57 -9.42 -10.48
C TYR A 246 0.78 -9.09 -9.86
N LEU A 247 1.00 -9.57 -8.63
CA LEU A 247 2.21 -9.29 -7.85
C LEU A 247 2.98 -10.61 -7.67
N GLY A 248 4.02 -10.79 -8.46
CA GLY A 248 4.97 -11.89 -8.32
C GLY A 248 6.01 -11.60 -7.24
N SER A 249 6.68 -12.65 -6.76
CA SER A 249 7.75 -12.51 -5.78
C SER A 249 9.07 -12.14 -6.46
N THR A 250 9.82 -11.23 -5.86
CA THR A 250 11.21 -10.96 -6.30
C THR A 250 12.16 -12.12 -5.99
N LYS A 251 11.71 -13.12 -5.24
CA LYS A 251 12.45 -14.34 -4.90
C LYS A 251 12.36 -15.40 -6.01
N ASP A 252 11.44 -15.22 -6.95
CA ASP A 252 11.14 -16.18 -8.03
C ASP A 252 11.99 -16.00 -9.29
N ALA A 253 13.15 -15.36 -9.17
CA ALA A 253 14.02 -15.05 -10.32
C ALA A 253 14.44 -16.28 -11.15
N ASN A 254 14.36 -17.48 -10.57
CA ASN A 254 14.69 -18.75 -11.21
C ASN A 254 13.44 -19.50 -11.72
N GLU A 255 12.25 -19.00 -11.48
CA GLU A 255 11.00 -19.59 -11.96
C GLU A 255 10.67 -19.19 -13.40
N ALA A 256 9.69 -19.84 -14.01
CA ALA A 256 9.36 -19.63 -15.43
C ALA A 256 8.88 -18.20 -15.72
N ASP A 257 8.14 -17.59 -14.81
CA ASP A 257 7.65 -16.22 -14.89
C ASP A 257 8.66 -15.17 -14.42
N LYS A 258 9.79 -15.61 -13.80
CA LYS A 258 10.87 -14.76 -13.29
C LYS A 258 10.40 -13.66 -12.32
N GLY A 259 9.32 -13.91 -11.59
CA GLY A 259 8.70 -12.94 -10.70
C GLY A 259 8.04 -11.78 -11.46
N GLU A 260 7.48 -12.05 -12.64
CA GLU A 260 6.75 -11.04 -13.41
C GLU A 260 5.65 -10.41 -12.56
N SER A 261 5.55 -9.09 -12.62
CA SER A 261 4.51 -8.34 -11.91
C SER A 261 3.96 -7.27 -12.84
N PHE A 262 2.64 -7.07 -12.82
CA PHE A 262 1.99 -6.09 -13.70
C PHE A 262 0.58 -5.72 -13.23
N TYR A 263 0.08 -4.61 -13.75
CA TYR A 263 -1.32 -4.21 -13.68
C TYR A 263 -1.99 -4.32 -15.04
N THR A 264 -3.31 -4.56 -15.03
CA THR A 264 -4.16 -4.45 -16.23
C THR A 264 -5.35 -3.56 -15.94
N PHE A 265 -5.85 -2.87 -16.97
CA PHE A 265 -7.07 -2.07 -16.91
C PHE A 265 -8.00 -2.48 -18.05
N GLY A 266 -9.28 -2.72 -17.74
CA GLY A 266 -10.30 -3.07 -18.71
C GLY A 266 -10.25 -4.52 -19.20
N TYR A 267 -9.47 -5.39 -18.60
CA TYR A 267 -9.47 -6.82 -18.91
C TYR A 267 -8.83 -7.65 -17.81
N ILE A 268 -9.18 -8.93 -17.75
CA ILE A 268 -8.52 -9.94 -16.92
C ILE A 268 -7.60 -10.76 -17.81
N ASP A 269 -6.34 -10.90 -17.41
CA ASP A 269 -5.36 -11.68 -18.15
C ASP A 269 -5.68 -13.18 -18.07
N GLN A 270 -6.01 -13.77 -19.22
CA GLN A 270 -6.44 -15.16 -19.31
C GLN A 270 -5.30 -16.15 -19.08
N ASP A 271 -4.06 -15.77 -19.33
CA ASP A 271 -2.90 -16.63 -19.08
C ASP A 271 -2.69 -16.80 -17.57
N VAL A 272 -2.95 -15.75 -16.76
CA VAL A 272 -2.93 -15.83 -15.29
C VAL A 272 -4.00 -16.80 -14.77
N LEU A 273 -5.23 -16.70 -15.26
CA LEU A 273 -6.32 -17.60 -14.85
C LEU A 273 -5.98 -19.06 -15.22
N LYS A 274 -5.49 -19.27 -16.44
CA LYS A 274 -5.09 -20.58 -16.92
C LYS A 274 -3.94 -21.16 -16.09
N ALA A 275 -2.91 -20.39 -15.77
CA ALA A 275 -1.81 -20.81 -14.90
C ALA A 275 -2.31 -21.18 -13.50
N ALA A 276 -3.26 -20.43 -12.97
CA ALA A 276 -3.92 -20.74 -11.70
C ALA A 276 -4.87 -21.95 -11.79
N GLY A 277 -5.26 -22.39 -13.00
CA GLY A 277 -6.18 -23.50 -13.24
C GLY A 277 -7.63 -23.15 -12.87
N VAL A 278 -8.02 -21.92 -13.12
CA VAL A 278 -9.39 -21.41 -12.91
C VAL A 278 -9.87 -20.70 -14.17
N ASP A 279 -11.18 -20.65 -14.37
CA ASP A 279 -11.79 -19.97 -15.53
C ASP A 279 -12.12 -18.50 -15.21
N GLU A 280 -12.35 -18.19 -13.94
CA GLU A 280 -12.67 -16.83 -13.46
C GLU A 280 -12.17 -16.60 -12.04
N PRO A 281 -11.99 -15.32 -11.61
CA PRO A 281 -11.71 -15.00 -10.22
C PRO A 281 -12.90 -15.34 -9.32
N TYR A 282 -12.60 -15.66 -8.05
CA TYR A 282 -13.63 -15.75 -7.03
C TYR A 282 -13.93 -14.34 -6.48
N TYR A 283 -15.15 -13.90 -6.59
CA TYR A 283 -15.60 -12.57 -6.18
C TYR A 283 -16.32 -12.56 -4.85
N VAL A 284 -16.13 -11.50 -4.10
CA VAL A 284 -16.83 -11.17 -2.85
C VAL A 284 -17.28 -9.71 -2.87
N ASP A 285 -18.27 -9.41 -2.06
CA ASP A 285 -18.74 -8.04 -1.88
C ASP A 285 -17.66 -7.18 -1.19
N VAL A 286 -17.56 -5.91 -1.58
CA VAL A 286 -16.65 -4.92 -1.01
C VAL A 286 -17.45 -3.87 -0.24
N ASP A 287 -16.98 -3.53 0.95
CA ASP A 287 -17.37 -2.34 1.68
C ASP A 287 -16.47 -1.15 1.31
N ASN A 288 -16.97 -0.26 0.47
CA ASN A 288 -16.25 0.97 0.11
C ASN A 288 -16.65 2.20 0.93
N SER A 289 -17.40 2.03 2.01
CA SER A 289 -17.92 3.15 2.82
C SER A 289 -16.79 4.02 3.42
N GLN A 290 -15.62 3.44 3.62
CA GLN A 290 -14.41 4.13 4.07
C GLN A 290 -13.42 4.46 2.93
N GLY A 291 -13.79 4.17 1.68
CA GLY A 291 -12.97 4.44 0.50
C GLY A 291 -11.94 3.35 0.18
N PHE A 292 -11.97 2.20 0.86
CA PHE A 292 -11.03 1.10 0.66
C PHE A 292 -11.67 -0.12 -0.04
N TRP A 293 -10.85 -0.99 -0.60
CA TRP A 293 -11.20 -2.32 -1.08
C TRP A 293 -11.31 -3.29 0.11
N GLN A 294 -12.34 -3.10 0.94
CA GLN A 294 -12.55 -3.83 2.17
C GLN A 294 -13.58 -4.94 1.97
N PHE A 295 -13.29 -6.14 2.48
CA PHE A 295 -14.15 -7.32 2.34
C PHE A 295 -14.14 -8.17 3.62
N GLN A 296 -15.09 -9.09 3.73
CA GLN A 296 -15.21 -10.00 4.88
C GLN A 296 -14.06 -11.02 4.89
N SER A 297 -13.38 -11.14 6.04
CA SER A 297 -12.28 -12.08 6.30
C SER A 297 -12.44 -12.72 7.68
N THR A 298 -13.49 -13.53 7.83
CA THR A 298 -14.01 -13.98 9.12
C THR A 298 -13.36 -15.24 9.68
N SER A 299 -12.38 -15.81 8.99
CA SER A 299 -11.61 -16.95 9.47
C SER A 299 -10.19 -16.98 8.89
N ALA A 300 -9.32 -17.69 9.57
CA ALA A 300 -7.99 -18.05 9.10
C ALA A 300 -7.72 -19.52 9.44
N THR A 301 -6.71 -20.13 8.80
CA THR A 301 -6.21 -21.42 9.25
C THR A 301 -4.70 -21.42 9.40
N VAL A 302 -4.21 -22.17 10.38
CA VAL A 302 -2.79 -22.44 10.57
C VAL A 302 -2.59 -23.96 10.64
N ASN A 303 -1.88 -24.52 9.69
CA ASN A 303 -1.73 -25.99 9.52
C ASN A 303 -3.08 -26.72 9.53
N GLY A 304 -4.09 -26.14 8.88
CA GLY A 304 -5.44 -26.69 8.81
C GLY A 304 -6.30 -26.49 10.05
N LYS A 305 -5.76 -25.94 11.15
CA LYS A 305 -6.55 -25.59 12.33
C LYS A 305 -7.23 -24.24 12.11
N SER A 306 -8.54 -24.21 12.17
CA SER A 306 -9.35 -23.01 12.00
C SER A 306 -9.21 -22.06 13.19
N ILE A 307 -9.14 -20.77 12.89
CA ILE A 307 -9.20 -19.65 13.83
C ILE A 307 -10.45 -18.85 13.46
N ASP A 308 -11.34 -18.67 14.42
CA ASP A 308 -12.51 -17.82 14.27
C ASP A 308 -12.08 -16.34 14.32
N ARG A 309 -12.46 -15.61 13.29
CA ARG A 309 -12.22 -14.18 13.15
C ARG A 309 -13.53 -13.45 12.85
N SER A 310 -14.63 -13.93 13.45
CA SER A 310 -15.97 -13.35 13.24
C SER A 310 -15.95 -11.84 13.43
N GLY A 311 -16.57 -11.12 12.49
CA GLY A 311 -16.58 -9.66 12.46
C GLY A 311 -15.31 -9.01 11.89
N ASN A 312 -14.28 -9.76 11.55
CA ASN A 312 -13.08 -9.21 10.90
C ASN A 312 -13.30 -8.98 9.41
N THR A 313 -12.70 -7.90 8.94
CA THR A 313 -12.58 -7.56 7.53
C THR A 313 -11.11 -7.47 7.14
N ALA A 314 -10.84 -7.46 5.85
CA ALA A 314 -9.52 -7.20 5.28
C ALA A 314 -9.59 -6.09 4.22
N ILE A 315 -8.51 -5.35 4.06
CA ILE A 315 -8.33 -4.36 3.00
C ILE A 315 -7.29 -4.90 2.03
N ALA A 316 -7.62 -4.95 0.73
CA ALA A 316 -6.64 -5.23 -0.31
C ALA A 316 -5.87 -3.96 -0.62
N ASP A 317 -4.61 -3.88 -0.15
CA ASP A 317 -3.77 -2.70 -0.27
C ASP A 317 -2.41 -3.04 -0.88
N THR A 318 -2.20 -2.63 -2.13
CA THR A 318 -0.92 -2.83 -2.86
C THR A 318 0.18 -1.90 -2.38
N GLY A 319 -0.16 -0.81 -1.72
CA GLY A 319 0.78 0.16 -1.12
C GLY A 319 1.18 -0.16 0.32
N THR A 320 0.91 -1.38 0.83
CA THR A 320 1.31 -1.81 2.18
C THR A 320 2.08 -3.12 2.12
N THR A 321 3.28 -3.13 2.67
CA THR A 321 4.25 -4.22 2.55
C THR A 321 3.97 -5.40 3.47
N LEU A 322 3.43 -5.17 4.67
CA LEU A 322 3.16 -6.20 5.68
C LEU A 322 1.67 -6.52 5.77
N ALA A 323 1.34 -7.79 6.00
CA ALA A 323 0.00 -8.15 6.41
C ALA A 323 -0.17 -7.90 7.92
N LEU A 324 -1.10 -7.02 8.30
CA LEU A 324 -1.43 -6.77 9.70
C LEU A 324 -2.71 -7.50 10.07
N VAL A 325 -2.64 -8.39 11.05
CA VAL A 325 -3.77 -9.22 11.49
C VAL A 325 -3.95 -9.18 13.01
N ASP A 326 -5.07 -9.69 13.49
CA ASP A 326 -5.38 -9.75 14.92
C ASP A 326 -4.35 -10.56 15.71
N ASP A 327 -4.25 -10.27 17.01
CA ASP A 327 -3.25 -10.83 17.91
C ASP A 327 -3.36 -12.36 18.07
N GLU A 328 -4.57 -12.92 18.02
CA GLU A 328 -4.79 -14.37 18.15
C GLU A 328 -4.22 -15.10 16.93
N THR A 329 -4.53 -14.60 15.75
CA THR A 329 -4.03 -15.16 14.49
C THR A 329 -2.51 -15.07 14.41
N VAL A 330 -1.92 -13.92 14.73
CA VAL A 330 -0.46 -13.73 14.75
C VAL A 330 0.20 -14.74 15.69
N LYS A 331 -0.28 -14.85 16.93
CA LYS A 331 0.25 -15.79 17.91
C LYS A 331 0.17 -17.24 17.43
N ALA A 332 -0.95 -17.61 16.80
CA ALA A 332 -1.11 -18.97 16.26
C ALA A 332 -0.10 -19.26 15.14
N ILE A 333 0.16 -18.30 14.26
CA ILE A 333 1.14 -18.44 13.15
C ILE A 333 2.55 -18.65 13.74
N TYR A 334 3.01 -17.73 14.59
CA TYR A 334 4.39 -17.79 15.09
C TYR A 334 4.62 -18.93 16.08
N ASN A 335 3.62 -19.32 16.87
CA ASN A 335 3.71 -20.53 17.71
C ASN A 335 3.91 -21.82 16.89
N ALA A 336 3.54 -21.83 15.64
CA ALA A 336 3.76 -22.97 14.72
C ALA A 336 5.15 -22.96 14.06
N ILE A 337 5.96 -21.92 14.27
CA ILE A 337 7.31 -21.78 13.67
C ILE A 337 8.35 -22.07 14.75
N PRO A 338 9.19 -23.13 14.60
CA PRO A 338 10.22 -23.44 15.60
C PRO A 338 11.20 -22.30 15.83
N GLY A 339 11.41 -21.93 17.08
CA GLY A 339 12.35 -20.88 17.47
C GLY A 339 11.87 -19.44 17.22
N SER A 340 10.63 -19.26 16.78
CA SER A 340 10.03 -17.94 16.66
C SER A 340 9.87 -17.27 18.03
N LYS A 341 9.91 -15.95 18.05
CA LYS A 341 9.70 -15.14 19.24
C LYS A 341 9.20 -13.75 18.86
N TYR A 342 8.62 -13.09 19.84
CA TYR A 342 8.42 -11.65 19.76
C TYR A 342 9.73 -10.94 20.09
N ASP A 343 10.14 -9.98 19.26
CA ASP A 343 11.32 -9.13 19.45
C ASP A 343 10.87 -7.68 19.69
N SER A 344 11.00 -7.21 20.93
CA SER A 344 10.61 -5.85 21.31
C SER A 344 11.50 -4.77 20.68
N THR A 345 12.72 -5.10 20.27
CA THR A 345 13.62 -4.16 19.59
C THR A 345 13.13 -3.87 18.18
N ASN A 346 12.74 -4.93 17.46
CA ASN A 346 12.17 -4.84 16.12
C ASN A 346 10.64 -4.64 16.13
N GLN A 347 10.02 -4.62 17.31
CA GLN A 347 8.57 -4.48 17.50
C GLN A 347 7.77 -5.43 16.60
N GLY A 348 8.14 -6.69 16.59
CA GLY A 348 7.48 -7.67 15.74
C GLY A 348 7.93 -9.10 16.01
N TYR A 349 7.21 -10.03 15.43
CA TYR A 349 7.57 -11.43 15.49
C TYR A 349 8.68 -11.75 14.49
N VAL A 350 9.65 -12.52 15.00
CA VAL A 350 10.82 -12.97 14.23
C VAL A 350 10.99 -14.49 14.38
N PHE A 351 11.66 -15.10 13.42
CA PHE A 351 12.02 -16.52 13.48
C PHE A 351 13.44 -16.72 12.94
N PRO A 352 14.10 -17.87 13.25
CA PRO A 352 15.49 -18.10 12.83
C PRO A 352 15.67 -18.02 11.32
N SER A 353 16.72 -17.37 10.84
CA SER A 353 17.05 -17.28 9.40
C SER A 353 17.42 -18.64 8.77
N SER A 354 17.66 -19.67 9.60
CA SER A 354 17.87 -21.06 9.16
C SER A 354 16.55 -21.83 8.95
N THR A 355 15.39 -21.20 9.21
CA THR A 355 14.09 -21.86 9.01
C THR A 355 13.87 -22.19 7.53
N THR A 356 13.52 -23.44 7.28
CA THR A 356 13.22 -23.94 5.91
C THR A 356 11.72 -23.83 5.62
N ALA A 357 11.33 -23.90 4.36
CA ALA A 357 9.93 -23.89 3.94
C ALA A 357 9.08 -25.00 4.60
N ASP A 358 9.67 -26.17 4.86
CA ASP A 358 8.98 -27.29 5.54
C ASP A 358 8.63 -26.99 7.00
N GLN A 359 9.41 -26.12 7.63
CA GLN A 359 9.22 -25.69 9.02
C GLN A 359 8.22 -24.54 9.17
N LEU A 360 7.88 -23.86 8.08
CA LEU A 360 6.88 -22.83 8.06
C LEU A 360 5.46 -23.42 7.95
N PRO A 361 4.48 -22.86 8.69
CA PRO A 361 3.10 -23.33 8.63
C PRO A 361 2.44 -22.99 7.29
N THR A 362 1.43 -23.78 6.94
CA THR A 362 0.45 -23.35 5.95
C THR A 362 -0.51 -22.40 6.60
N VAL A 363 -0.58 -21.15 6.09
CA VAL A 363 -1.48 -20.10 6.59
C VAL A 363 -2.48 -19.76 5.49
N THR A 364 -3.76 -19.70 5.85
CA THR A 364 -4.79 -19.21 4.94
C THR A 364 -5.63 -18.12 5.59
N PHE A 365 -6.14 -17.20 4.79
CA PHE A 365 -7.13 -16.22 5.21
C PHE A 365 -8.40 -16.34 4.35
N ALA A 366 -9.54 -16.10 4.99
CA ALA A 366 -10.80 -16.05 4.27
C ALA A 366 -10.90 -14.79 3.41
N VAL A 367 -11.34 -15.00 2.15
CA VAL A 367 -11.90 -13.97 1.28
C VAL A 367 -13.36 -14.39 1.10
N GLY A 368 -14.29 -13.75 1.83
CA GLY A 368 -15.64 -14.29 1.98
C GLY A 368 -15.62 -15.71 2.57
N ASP A 369 -16.24 -16.66 1.87
CA ASP A 369 -16.36 -18.05 2.31
C ASP A 369 -15.18 -18.94 1.86
N LYS A 370 -14.24 -18.41 1.07
CA LYS A 370 -13.13 -19.19 0.50
C LYS A 370 -11.81 -18.87 1.16
N GLN A 371 -11.00 -19.90 1.44
CA GLN A 371 -9.66 -19.75 2.02
C GLN A 371 -8.62 -19.57 0.92
N PHE A 372 -7.74 -18.57 1.08
CA PHE A 372 -6.58 -18.34 0.22
C PHE A 372 -5.30 -18.49 1.01
N ALA A 373 -4.36 -19.27 0.47
CA ALA A 373 -3.09 -19.53 1.12
C ALA A 373 -2.11 -18.38 0.91
N VAL A 374 -1.43 -18.02 2.01
CA VAL A 374 -0.22 -17.20 1.93
C VAL A 374 0.93 -18.09 1.48
N GLN A 375 1.70 -17.64 0.51
CA GLN A 375 2.90 -18.37 0.10
C GLN A 375 3.91 -18.39 1.25
N LYS A 376 4.56 -19.54 1.47
CA LYS A 376 5.48 -19.69 2.61
C LYS A 376 6.66 -18.74 2.54
N GLU A 377 7.13 -18.43 1.34
CA GLU A 377 8.20 -17.44 1.12
C GLU A 377 7.83 -16.04 1.58
N ASP A 378 6.54 -15.67 1.50
CA ASP A 378 6.04 -14.35 1.93
C ASP A 378 5.95 -14.22 3.46
N LEU A 379 6.05 -15.34 4.20
CA LEU A 379 6.20 -15.30 5.65
C LEU A 379 7.55 -14.74 6.11
N ALA A 380 8.57 -14.77 5.24
CA ALA A 380 9.91 -14.25 5.51
C ALA A 380 10.09 -12.89 4.81
N PHE A 381 10.10 -11.79 5.56
CA PHE A 381 10.10 -10.45 4.97
C PHE A 381 11.49 -9.81 4.91
N ALA A 382 12.16 -9.62 6.05
CA ALA A 382 13.40 -8.87 6.13
C ALA A 382 14.39 -9.46 7.14
N ASP A 383 15.67 -9.15 7.01
CA ASP A 383 16.66 -9.46 8.05
C ASP A 383 16.33 -8.67 9.32
N ALA A 384 16.21 -9.37 10.44
CA ALA A 384 15.99 -8.78 11.76
C ALA A 384 17.27 -8.69 12.61
N GLY A 385 18.41 -9.08 12.02
CA GLY A 385 19.68 -9.17 12.73
C GLY A 385 19.81 -10.40 13.62
N ASN A 386 21.04 -10.67 14.10
CA ASN A 386 21.33 -11.74 15.03
C ASN A 386 20.87 -13.15 14.59
N GLY A 387 20.79 -13.40 13.28
CA GLY A 387 20.36 -14.69 12.72
C GLY A 387 18.85 -14.89 12.73
N PHE A 388 18.08 -13.82 12.77
CA PHE A 388 16.62 -13.84 12.70
C PHE A 388 16.07 -13.12 11.47
N VAL A 389 14.90 -13.55 11.06
CA VAL A 389 14.10 -12.96 9.97
C VAL A 389 12.84 -12.32 10.57
N TYR A 390 12.53 -11.11 10.16
CA TYR A 390 11.28 -10.44 10.47
C TYR A 390 10.15 -11.03 9.63
N GLY A 391 9.05 -11.41 10.27
CA GLY A 391 7.95 -12.04 9.57
C GLY A 391 7.09 -11.05 8.77
N GLY A 392 6.55 -11.51 7.64
CA GLY A 392 5.69 -10.73 6.75
C GLY A 392 4.28 -10.47 7.28
N ILE A 393 3.86 -11.20 8.34
CA ILE A 393 2.57 -11.04 9.00
C ILE A 393 2.80 -10.56 10.43
N GLN A 394 2.19 -9.44 10.81
CA GLN A 394 2.39 -8.82 12.11
C GLN A 394 1.05 -8.43 12.76
N SER A 395 1.10 -8.06 14.04
CA SER A 395 -0.09 -7.68 14.81
C SER A 395 -0.61 -6.30 14.43
N ARG A 396 -1.93 -6.20 14.22
CA ARG A 396 -2.65 -4.91 14.16
C ARG A 396 -3.39 -4.59 15.47
N GLY A 397 -3.39 -5.52 16.44
CA GLY A 397 -4.30 -5.45 17.58
C GLY A 397 -5.73 -5.89 17.24
N ASP A 398 -6.61 -5.84 18.23
CA ASP A 398 -8.01 -6.23 18.06
C ASP A 398 -8.85 -5.00 17.70
N MET A 399 -9.28 -4.86 16.44
CA MET A 399 -10.23 -3.85 15.99
C MET A 399 -11.30 -4.43 15.07
N ILE A 400 -12.55 -3.99 15.24
CA ILE A 400 -13.74 -4.44 14.51
C ILE A 400 -14.28 -3.28 13.66
N PHE A 401 -14.62 -3.52 12.38
CA PHE A 401 -15.26 -2.56 11.47
C PHE A 401 -16.45 -3.19 10.73
N ASP A 402 -17.45 -2.38 10.36
CA ASP A 402 -18.71 -2.83 9.74
C ASP A 402 -19.11 -2.03 8.47
N GLN A 403 -19.55 -2.76 7.42
CA GLN A 403 -20.59 -2.60 6.36
C GLN A 403 -20.31 -1.98 4.96
N GLY A 404 -20.78 -2.71 3.90
CA GLY A 404 -21.75 -2.56 2.79
C GLY A 404 -21.30 -2.40 1.32
N ASN A 405 -21.31 -3.39 0.54
CA ASN A 405 -21.47 -3.78 -0.89
C ASN A 405 -20.78 -3.05 -2.06
N THR A 406 -19.68 -3.62 -2.56
CA THR A 406 -19.13 -3.67 -3.92
C THR A 406 -18.26 -4.95 -4.02
N ARG A 407 -17.61 -5.29 -5.17
CA ARG A 407 -17.01 -6.64 -5.33
C ARG A 407 -15.48 -6.60 -5.46
N PHE A 408 -14.80 -7.50 -4.73
CA PHE A 408 -13.39 -7.82 -4.88
C PHE A 408 -13.24 -9.24 -5.41
N GLY A 409 -12.35 -9.47 -6.40
CA GLY A 409 -12.05 -10.78 -6.94
C GLY A 409 -10.63 -11.22 -6.59
N ALA A 410 -10.48 -12.48 -6.18
CA ALA A 410 -9.19 -13.06 -5.82
C ALA A 410 -8.92 -14.35 -6.58
N VAL A 411 -7.65 -14.55 -6.94
CA VAL A 411 -7.13 -15.78 -7.55
C VAL A 411 -5.91 -16.20 -6.73
N GLN A 412 -5.88 -17.50 -6.36
CA GLN A 412 -4.74 -18.03 -5.63
C GLN A 412 -3.52 -18.13 -6.56
N ARG A 413 -2.45 -17.40 -6.23
CA ARG A 413 -1.15 -17.56 -6.86
C ARG A 413 -0.58 -18.95 -6.53
N LYS A 414 0.05 -19.60 -7.48
CA LYS A 414 0.75 -20.87 -7.31
C LYS A 414 2.23 -20.65 -7.57
N GLU A 415 3.05 -21.04 -6.60
CA GLU A 415 4.50 -21.02 -6.71
C GLU A 415 5.05 -22.45 -6.78
N ALA A 416 5.97 -22.68 -7.70
CA ALA A 416 6.62 -23.98 -7.88
C ALA A 416 7.60 -24.26 -6.73
N GLU A 417 8.35 -23.23 -6.31
CA GLU A 417 9.31 -23.28 -5.22
C GLU A 417 9.00 -22.24 -4.16
N GLN A 418 9.34 -22.52 -2.91
CA GLN A 418 9.13 -21.58 -1.78
C GLN A 418 10.49 -21.12 -1.24
N ASN A 419 11.01 -20.03 -1.78
CA ASN A 419 12.29 -19.46 -1.36
C ASN A 419 12.11 -18.53 -0.15
N VAL A 420 12.35 -19.06 1.05
CA VAL A 420 12.19 -18.32 2.31
C VAL A 420 13.43 -17.51 2.73
N SER A 421 14.50 -17.51 1.93
CA SER A 421 15.68 -16.69 2.22
C SER A 421 15.35 -15.21 2.09
N VAL A 422 15.95 -14.39 2.95
CA VAL A 422 15.93 -12.94 2.83
C VAL A 422 17.34 -12.43 2.58
N PRO A 423 17.53 -11.37 1.80
CA PRO A 423 18.84 -10.75 1.65
C PRO A 423 19.39 -10.35 3.02
N SER A 424 20.66 -10.66 3.29
CA SER A 424 21.34 -10.16 4.48
C SER A 424 21.33 -8.64 4.45
N GLY A 425 20.61 -8.02 5.39
CA GLY A 425 20.45 -6.58 5.44
C GLY A 425 21.78 -5.91 5.75
N SER A 426 22.10 -4.88 5.01
CA SER A 426 22.98 -3.86 5.55
C SER A 426 22.16 -3.06 6.57
N SER A 427 22.42 -3.28 7.86
CA SER A 427 21.96 -2.45 8.97
C SER A 427 22.25 -0.96 8.77
#